data_fc05db925a45758653163ae53ad489b1
#
_entry.id   fc05db925a45758653163ae53ad489b1
#
_cell.length_a   1.000
_cell.length_b   1.000
_cell.length_c   1.000
_cell.angle_alpha   90.00
_cell.angle_beta   90.00
_cell.angle_gamma   90.00
#
_symmetry.space_group_name_H-M   'P 1'
#
loop_
_entity.id
_entity.type
_entity.pdbx_description
1 polymer ?
#
loop_
_entity_poly.entity_id
_entity_poly.type
_entity_poly.pdbx_seq_one_letter_code
_entity_poly.pdbx_strand_id
1 'polypeptide(L)'
;MRKLFSIKYSDNGITFATLLLRLALGGLIIPHGYSKLINFASKSSTFADPFHIGHPTSMALVIFAEFFCGVFILLGLFTRLACIPLIIAMAVVVFFIHKGDFFGEAEKAMLFLMGYLALLFTGPGKISMDKLIGK
;
A
#
# COMPACT_ATOMS: atom_id res chain seq x y z
N MET A 1 -29.96 3.30 18.09
CA MET A 1 -30.16 2.15 17.17
C MET A 1 -30.32 2.54 15.72
N ARG A 2 -31.11 3.57 15.42
CA ARG A 2 -31.27 4.05 14.02
C ARG A 2 -29.94 4.40 13.32
N LYS A 3 -28.95 4.90 14.07
CA LYS A 3 -27.63 5.24 13.51
C LYS A 3 -26.85 4.03 13.02
N LEU A 4 -27.05 2.86 13.63
CA LEU A 4 -26.34 1.62 13.24
C LEU A 4 -26.84 1.05 11.91
N PHE A 5 -28.06 1.37 11.52
CA PHE A 5 -28.65 0.91 10.26
C PHE A 5 -28.65 1.98 9.18
N SER A 6 -28.01 3.13 9.45
CA SER A 6 -27.94 4.22 8.48
C SER A 6 -26.89 3.95 7.42
N ILE A 7 -27.26 4.16 6.17
CA ILE A 7 -26.32 4.13 5.03
C ILE A 7 -25.61 5.47 4.83
N LYS A 8 -25.94 6.46 5.64
CA LYS A 8 -25.33 7.79 5.54
C LYS A 8 -23.96 7.79 6.21
N TYR A 9 -23.03 8.45 5.58
CA TYR A 9 -21.68 8.66 6.12
C TYR A 9 -21.54 10.12 6.58
N SER A 10 -20.61 10.35 7.51
CA SER A 10 -20.27 11.69 7.99
C SER A 10 -18.84 12.03 7.59
N ASP A 11 -18.54 13.34 7.51
CA ASP A 11 -17.19 13.80 7.23
C ASP A 11 -16.19 13.30 8.29
N ASN A 12 -16.59 13.31 9.55
CA ASN A 12 -15.74 12.80 10.63
C ASN A 12 -15.51 11.29 10.49
N GLY A 13 -16.55 10.53 10.13
CA GLY A 13 -16.43 9.10 9.89
C GLY A 13 -15.43 8.79 8.78
N ILE A 14 -15.51 9.50 7.66
CA ILE A 14 -14.56 9.35 6.55
C ILE A 14 -13.14 9.74 6.98
N THR A 15 -13.00 10.83 7.73
CA THR A 15 -11.70 11.31 8.22
C THR A 15 -11.01 10.24 9.07
N PHE A 16 -11.71 9.66 10.04
CA PHE A 16 -11.15 8.63 10.90
C PHE A 16 -10.91 7.32 10.15
N ALA A 17 -11.84 6.93 9.27
CA ALA A 17 -11.67 5.72 8.46
C ALA A 17 -10.43 5.79 7.58
N THR A 18 -10.22 6.91 6.88
CA THR A 18 -9.05 7.10 6.03
C THR A 18 -7.76 7.17 6.83
N LEU A 19 -7.79 7.78 8.02
CA LEU A 19 -6.63 7.79 8.91
C LEU A 19 -6.25 6.37 9.36
N LEU A 20 -7.22 5.56 9.78
CA LEU A 20 -7.00 4.18 10.19
C LEU A 20 -6.46 3.34 9.03
N LEU A 21 -7.01 3.50 7.84
CA LEU A 21 -6.51 2.81 6.65
C LEU A 21 -5.06 3.18 6.37
N ARG A 22 -4.71 4.45 6.46
CA ARG A 22 -3.34 4.91 6.22
C ARG A 22 -2.37 4.38 7.28
N LEU A 23 -2.78 4.38 8.56
CA LEU A 23 -1.95 3.82 9.62
C LEU A 23 -1.70 2.32 9.41
N ALA A 24 -2.71 1.57 9.02
CA ALA A 24 -2.59 0.14 8.76
C ALA A 24 -1.79 -0.13 7.47
N LEU A 25 -2.22 0.46 6.36
CA LEU A 25 -1.63 0.16 5.04
C LEU A 25 -0.21 0.72 4.89
N GLY A 26 0.05 1.89 5.46
CA GLY A 26 1.40 2.46 5.48
C GLY A 26 2.27 1.83 6.56
N GLY A 27 1.76 1.77 7.79
CA GLY A 27 2.53 1.29 8.95
C GLY A 27 2.91 -0.19 8.85
N LEU A 28 2.05 -1.03 8.30
CA LEU A 28 2.31 -2.46 8.19
C LEU A 28 3.14 -2.84 6.97
N ILE A 29 3.12 -2.04 5.90
CA ILE A 29 3.92 -2.32 4.71
C ILE A 29 5.37 -1.84 4.85
N ILE A 30 5.61 -0.79 5.61
CA ILE A 30 6.95 -0.21 5.80
C ILE A 30 7.97 -1.25 6.28
N PRO A 31 7.70 -2.09 7.30
CA PRO A 31 8.67 -3.11 7.74
C PRO A 31 9.04 -4.09 6.63
N HIS A 32 8.11 -4.43 5.74
CA HIS A 32 8.40 -5.30 4.60
C HIS A 32 9.40 -4.65 3.64
N GLY A 33 9.19 -3.37 3.32
CA GLY A 33 10.11 -2.62 2.47
C GLY A 33 11.45 -2.38 3.13
N TYR A 34 11.46 -2.06 4.43
CA TYR A 34 12.68 -1.86 5.19
C TYR A 34 13.54 -3.12 5.25
N SER A 35 12.92 -4.27 5.51
CA SER A 35 13.64 -5.55 5.51
C SER A 35 14.32 -5.82 4.17
N LYS A 36 13.65 -5.53 3.07
CA LYS A 36 14.23 -5.68 1.73
C LYS A 36 15.37 -4.69 1.50
N LEU A 37 15.24 -3.46 1.99
CA LEU A 37 16.25 -2.41 1.83
C LEU A 37 17.56 -2.80 2.50
N ILE A 38 17.52 -3.24 3.75
CA ILE A 38 18.73 -3.63 4.49
C ILE A 38 19.36 -4.93 4.00
N ASN A 39 18.56 -5.78 3.33
CA ASN A 39 19.04 -7.06 2.78
C ASN A 39 19.27 -7.00 1.26
N PHE A 40 19.32 -5.82 0.68
CA PHE A 40 19.45 -5.65 -0.76
C PHE A 40 20.69 -6.33 -1.30
N ALA A 41 21.85 -6.11 -0.68
CA ALA A 41 23.11 -6.65 -1.14
C ALA A 41 23.12 -8.18 -1.15
N SER A 42 22.48 -8.83 -0.17
CA SER A 42 22.49 -10.29 -0.03
C SER A 42 21.38 -10.98 -0.83
N LYS A 43 20.27 -10.29 -1.13
CA LYS A 43 19.09 -10.91 -1.72
C LYS A 43 18.74 -10.41 -3.12
N SER A 44 19.38 -9.34 -3.59
CA SER A 44 19.01 -8.73 -4.88
C SER A 44 19.24 -9.66 -6.08
N SER A 45 20.26 -10.51 -6.03
CA SER A 45 20.58 -11.42 -7.13
C SER A 45 19.58 -12.58 -7.30
N THR A 46 18.82 -12.88 -6.24
CA THR A 46 17.87 -14.01 -6.25
C THR A 46 16.41 -13.55 -6.07
N PHE A 47 16.19 -12.24 -6.05
CA PHE A 47 14.84 -11.69 -5.88
C PHE A 47 13.96 -12.01 -7.10
N ALA A 48 12.65 -12.16 -6.87
CA ALA A 48 11.70 -12.46 -7.93
C ALA A 48 11.73 -11.40 -9.05
N ASP A 49 11.74 -11.86 -10.28
CA ASP A 49 11.81 -11.00 -11.47
C ASP A 49 10.82 -11.49 -12.53
N PRO A 50 9.50 -11.32 -12.29
CA PRO A 50 8.48 -11.85 -13.19
C PRO A 50 8.47 -11.19 -14.57
N PHE A 51 8.99 -9.97 -14.69
CA PHE A 51 8.99 -9.22 -15.96
C PHE A 51 10.36 -9.23 -16.67
N HIS A 52 11.35 -9.96 -16.15
CA HIS A 52 12.68 -10.09 -16.73
C HIS A 52 13.39 -8.74 -16.92
N ILE A 53 13.24 -7.83 -15.95
CA ILE A 53 13.90 -6.51 -15.97
C ILE A 53 15.20 -6.49 -15.17
N GLY A 54 15.57 -7.64 -14.60
CA GLY A 54 16.72 -7.80 -13.73
C GLY A 54 16.30 -7.98 -12.27
N HIS A 55 16.88 -8.97 -11.60
CA HIS A 55 16.54 -9.26 -10.20
C HIS A 55 16.76 -8.05 -9.27
N PRO A 56 17.93 -7.35 -9.34
CA PRO A 56 18.13 -6.16 -8.52
C PRO A 56 17.17 -5.02 -8.84
N THR A 57 16.84 -4.84 -10.12
CA THR A 57 15.89 -3.80 -10.55
C THR A 57 14.50 -4.07 -9.99
N SER A 58 14.03 -5.31 -10.08
CA SER A 58 12.74 -5.73 -9.49
C SER A 58 12.70 -5.45 -7.99
N MET A 59 13.76 -5.82 -7.28
CA MET A 59 13.84 -5.60 -5.83
C MET A 59 13.84 -4.11 -5.49
N ALA A 60 14.56 -3.29 -6.26
CA ALA A 60 14.62 -1.85 -6.05
C ALA A 60 13.25 -1.20 -6.23
N LEU A 61 12.49 -1.61 -7.25
CA LEU A 61 11.13 -1.10 -7.48
C LEU A 61 10.18 -1.48 -6.34
N VAL A 62 10.28 -2.69 -5.82
CA VAL A 62 9.46 -3.14 -4.68
C VAL A 62 9.82 -2.36 -3.42
N ILE A 63 11.11 -2.13 -3.17
CA ILE A 63 11.55 -1.31 -2.03
C ILE A 63 10.99 0.10 -2.13
N PHE A 64 11.07 0.71 -3.32
CA PHE A 64 10.49 2.02 -3.56
C PHE A 64 9.00 2.05 -3.20
N ALA A 65 8.24 1.06 -3.69
CA ALA A 65 6.81 0.98 -3.40
C ALA A 65 6.55 0.74 -1.91
N GLU A 66 7.13 -0.29 -1.33
CA GLU A 66 6.80 -0.72 0.03
C GLU A 66 7.36 0.21 1.11
N PHE A 67 8.56 0.74 0.93
CA PHE A 67 9.18 1.60 1.93
C PHE A 67 8.82 3.07 1.70
N PHE A 68 9.21 3.65 0.55
CA PHE A 68 9.03 5.09 0.33
C PHE A 68 7.57 5.47 0.14
N CYS A 69 6.83 4.74 -0.70
CA CYS A 69 5.40 5.00 -0.86
C CYS A 69 4.62 4.64 0.40
N GLY A 70 5.05 3.62 1.14
CA GLY A 70 4.47 3.29 2.44
C GLY A 70 4.58 4.44 3.43
N VAL A 71 5.74 5.10 3.50
CA VAL A 71 5.92 6.29 4.35
C VAL A 71 5.02 7.43 3.87
N PHE A 72 4.92 7.65 2.57
CA PHE A 72 4.02 8.68 2.04
C PHE A 72 2.55 8.41 2.40
N ILE A 73 2.11 7.16 2.33
CA ILE A 73 0.77 6.75 2.75
C ILE A 73 0.56 7.04 4.25
N LEU A 74 1.53 6.65 5.07
CA LEU A 74 1.45 6.86 6.52
C LEU A 74 1.27 8.35 6.84
N LEU A 75 2.07 9.21 6.22
CA LEU A 75 2.01 10.66 6.42
C LEU A 75 0.82 11.31 5.71
N GLY A 76 0.21 10.62 4.77
CA GLY A 76 -0.82 11.21 3.93
C GLY A 76 -0.28 12.23 2.94
N LEU A 77 0.95 12.03 2.47
CA LEU A 77 1.63 12.91 1.51
C LEU A 77 1.61 12.25 0.13
N PHE A 78 1.10 12.98 -0.87
CA PHE A 78 0.89 12.45 -2.23
C PHE A 78 0.18 11.09 -2.21
N THR A 79 -0.84 10.97 -1.39
CA THR A 79 -1.47 9.68 -1.05
C THR A 79 -1.94 8.91 -2.27
N ARG A 80 -2.69 9.56 -3.16
CA ARG A 80 -3.20 8.89 -4.37
C ARG A 80 -2.07 8.46 -5.30
N LEU A 81 -1.07 9.31 -5.46
CA LEU A 81 0.10 8.99 -6.29
C LEU A 81 0.89 7.82 -5.68
N ALA A 82 1.09 7.83 -4.37
CA ALA A 82 1.80 6.76 -3.67
C ALA A 82 1.06 5.42 -3.71
N CYS A 83 -0.26 5.43 -3.81
CA CYS A 83 -1.05 4.21 -3.96
C CYS A 83 -0.73 3.47 -5.26
N ILE A 84 -0.39 4.17 -6.33
CA ILE A 84 -0.21 3.55 -7.65
C ILE A 84 0.94 2.52 -7.66
N PRO A 85 2.18 2.84 -7.22
CA PRO A 85 3.23 1.83 -7.15
C PRO A 85 2.88 0.67 -6.21
N LEU A 86 2.21 0.96 -5.10
CA LEU A 86 1.78 -0.07 -4.15
C LEU A 86 0.72 -1.00 -4.74
N ILE A 87 -0.24 -0.46 -5.48
CA ILE A 87 -1.24 -1.26 -6.19
C ILE A 87 -0.56 -2.17 -7.20
N ILE A 88 0.37 -1.63 -7.99
CA ILE A 88 1.13 -2.42 -8.97
C ILE A 88 1.92 -3.52 -8.29
N ALA A 89 2.65 -3.20 -7.22
CA ALA A 89 3.46 -4.16 -6.48
C ALA A 89 2.61 -5.29 -5.90
N MET A 90 1.50 -4.97 -5.27
CA MET A 90 0.61 -5.99 -4.69
C MET A 90 -0.09 -6.82 -5.76
N ALA A 91 -0.50 -6.22 -6.87
CA ALA A 91 -1.09 -6.95 -7.99
C ALA A 91 -0.08 -7.96 -8.59
N VAL A 92 1.18 -7.56 -8.73
CA VAL A 92 2.24 -8.46 -9.20
C VAL A 92 2.40 -9.64 -8.23
N VAL A 93 2.44 -9.37 -6.93
CA VAL A 93 2.55 -10.44 -5.92
C VAL A 93 1.36 -11.40 -6.02
N VAL A 94 0.14 -10.88 -6.08
CA VAL A 94 -1.07 -11.71 -6.12
C VAL A 94 -1.13 -12.57 -7.39
N PHE A 95 -0.93 -11.97 -8.55
CA PHE A 95 -1.22 -12.63 -9.83
C PHE A 95 -0.01 -13.31 -10.45
N PHE A 96 1.20 -12.77 -10.29
CA PHE A 96 2.40 -13.30 -10.93
C PHE A 96 3.25 -14.15 -10.00
N ILE A 97 3.31 -13.82 -8.71
CA ILE A 97 4.12 -14.58 -7.74
C ILE A 97 3.31 -15.71 -7.13
N HIS A 98 2.12 -15.42 -6.63
CA HIS A 98 1.24 -16.40 -5.97
C HIS A 98 0.13 -16.92 -6.88
N LYS A 99 0.12 -16.54 -8.15
CA LYS A 99 -0.74 -17.09 -9.23
C LYS A 99 -2.23 -17.08 -8.91
N GLY A 100 -2.70 -16.05 -8.18
CA GLY A 100 -4.12 -15.89 -7.87
C GLY A 100 -4.64 -16.75 -6.72
N ASP A 101 -3.76 -17.26 -5.87
CA ASP A 101 -4.16 -18.05 -4.70
C ASP A 101 -4.69 -17.11 -3.59
N PHE A 102 -5.88 -16.56 -3.80
CA PHE A 102 -6.45 -15.49 -2.95
C PHE A 102 -6.68 -15.91 -1.50
N PHE A 103 -6.99 -17.18 -1.27
CA PHE A 103 -7.28 -17.69 0.07
C PHE A 103 -6.08 -18.37 0.73
N GLY A 104 -4.95 -18.43 0.04
CA GLY A 104 -3.71 -19.01 0.52
C GLY A 104 -2.61 -17.97 0.65
N GLU A 105 -1.52 -18.15 -0.11
CA GLU A 105 -0.32 -17.32 0.02
C GLU A 105 -0.52 -15.85 -0.40
N ALA A 106 -1.47 -15.59 -1.30
CA ALA A 106 -1.74 -14.24 -1.78
C ALA A 106 -2.69 -13.45 -0.87
N GLU A 107 -3.23 -14.04 0.19
CA GLU A 107 -4.25 -13.42 1.04
C GLU A 107 -3.80 -12.06 1.58
N LYS A 108 -2.61 -11.99 2.17
CA LYS A 108 -2.07 -10.75 2.73
C LYS A 108 -1.92 -9.66 1.67
N ALA A 109 -1.30 -10.02 0.53
CA ALA A 109 -1.11 -9.07 -0.57
C ALA A 109 -2.45 -8.60 -1.14
N MET A 110 -3.45 -9.49 -1.18
CA MET A 110 -4.79 -9.13 -1.64
C MET A 110 -5.47 -8.13 -0.71
N LEU A 111 -5.32 -8.29 0.60
CA LEU A 111 -5.83 -7.32 1.58
C LEU A 111 -5.18 -5.95 1.41
N PHE A 112 -3.86 -5.91 1.23
CA PHE A 112 -3.15 -4.66 0.94
C PHE A 112 -3.62 -4.04 -0.38
N LEU A 113 -3.77 -4.86 -1.43
CA LEU A 113 -4.22 -4.39 -2.74
C LEU A 113 -5.58 -3.71 -2.65
N MET A 114 -6.54 -4.36 -2.00
CA MET A 114 -7.88 -3.80 -1.82
C MET A 114 -7.85 -2.52 -0.99
N GLY A 115 -7.01 -2.48 0.04
CA GLY A 115 -6.84 -1.30 0.87
C GLY A 115 -6.29 -0.11 0.09
N TYR A 116 -5.26 -0.32 -0.73
CA TYR A 116 -4.68 0.76 -1.55
C TYR A 116 -5.65 1.24 -2.62
N LEU A 117 -6.43 0.33 -3.22
CA LEU A 117 -7.48 0.71 -4.15
C LEU A 117 -8.53 1.58 -3.47
N ALA A 118 -8.95 1.22 -2.25
CA ALA A 118 -9.90 2.02 -1.49
C ALA A 118 -9.33 3.42 -1.20
N LEU A 119 -8.06 3.52 -0.78
CA LEU A 119 -7.41 4.81 -0.55
C LEU A 119 -7.28 5.64 -1.83
N LEU A 120 -7.06 5.00 -2.97
CA LEU A 120 -6.98 5.70 -4.25
C LEU A 120 -8.30 6.45 -4.53
N PHE A 121 -9.43 5.83 -4.22
CA PHE A 121 -10.74 6.44 -4.42
C PHE A 121 -11.08 7.49 -3.36
N THR A 122 -10.80 7.22 -2.08
CA THR A 122 -11.12 8.15 -0.99
C THR A 122 -10.15 9.31 -0.89
N GLY A 123 -8.88 9.10 -1.22
CA GLY A 123 -7.81 10.04 -0.92
C GLY A 123 -7.38 9.99 0.54
N PRO A 124 -6.54 10.94 0.99
CA PRO A 124 -5.88 10.87 2.30
C PRO A 124 -6.77 11.22 3.50
N GLY A 125 -7.88 11.91 3.29
CA GLY A 125 -8.69 12.43 4.37
C GLY A 125 -8.17 13.77 4.90
N LYS A 126 -8.84 14.31 5.91
CA LYS A 126 -8.54 15.66 6.44
C LYS A 126 -7.33 15.69 7.37
N ILE A 127 -6.98 14.56 7.99
CA ILE A 127 -5.81 14.45 8.86
C ILE A 127 -4.67 13.90 8.03
N SER A 128 -4.00 14.77 7.25
CA SER A 128 -2.95 14.35 6.31
C SER A 128 -2.06 15.54 5.93
N MET A 129 -0.85 15.25 5.47
CA MET A 129 0.03 16.28 4.94
C MET A 129 -0.49 16.87 3.63
N ASP A 130 -1.21 16.10 2.82
CA ASP A 130 -1.87 16.60 1.62
C ASP A 130 -2.83 17.74 1.96
N LYS A 131 -3.56 17.61 3.04
CA LYS A 131 -4.46 18.68 3.51
C LYS A 131 -3.70 19.92 3.93
N LEU A 132 -2.56 19.75 4.62
CA LEU A 132 -1.73 20.86 5.08
C LEU A 132 -1.11 21.65 3.92
N ILE A 133 -0.77 20.99 2.81
CA ILE A 133 -0.19 21.67 1.64
C ILE A 133 -1.25 22.12 0.61
N GLY A 134 -2.54 22.08 1.00
CA GLY A 134 -3.62 22.63 0.21
C GLY A 134 -4.16 21.76 -0.91
N LYS A 135 -3.96 20.46 -0.79
CA LYS A 135 -4.44 19.51 -1.83
C LYS A 135 -5.71 18.74 -1.41
#